data_2e0229990d31c813a6693cdf5c78c3dc
#
_entry.id   2e0229990d31c813a6693cdf5c78c3dc
#
_cell.length_a   1.000
_cell.length_b   1.000
_cell.length_c   1.000
_cell.angle_alpha   90.00
_cell.angle_beta   90.00
_cell.angle_gamma   90.00
#
_symmetry.space_group_name_H-M   'P 1'
#
loop_
_entity.id
_entity.type
_entity.pdbx_description
1 polymer ?
#
loop_
_entity_poly.entity_id
_entity_poly.type
_entity_poly.pdbx_seq_one_letter_code
_entity_poly.pdbx_strand_id
1 'polypeptide(L)'
;MMKTKILKFLRKIKYDYRYGLFDLLRRKEKGILKPYTPCDLTKLAPCDCVSQDSLVLVSASYPISGECAENLFPLEENHAISHMAVENLKKLFEASESICGEKILFTSTYRTLVFQSSIYGVNPYAAKPGESEHHSGLVADIKVDGYAQRRFIMSKTGKWMAKHAHEYGFVIRYPLWGEKRTGVDYEPWHLRYVGAPHAEIMFRGKMVLEDYLATLETGDFFRYGDYVITAQKDCDFSFPCEAEKIYISKNTKGGYVLWGKLKI
;
A
#
# COMPACT_ATOMS: atom_id res chain seq x y z
N MET A 1 -18.01 27.59 1.59
CA MET A 1 -18.24 26.17 1.95
C MET A 1 -19.12 25.41 0.94
N MET A 2 -20.32 25.88 0.58
CA MET A 2 -21.24 25.19 -0.35
C MET A 2 -20.68 25.05 -1.78
N LYS A 3 -20.10 26.11 -2.38
CA LYS A 3 -19.46 26.06 -3.72
C LYS A 3 -18.33 25.03 -3.80
N THR A 4 -17.54 24.90 -2.75
CA THR A 4 -16.43 23.91 -2.69
C THR A 4 -16.96 22.47 -2.67
N LYS A 5 -18.05 22.21 -1.93
CA LYS A 5 -18.70 20.88 -1.91
C LYS A 5 -19.32 20.53 -3.26
N ILE A 6 -19.95 21.47 -3.94
CA ILE A 6 -20.54 21.28 -5.27
C ILE A 6 -19.43 21.00 -6.30
N LEU A 7 -18.34 21.75 -6.31
CA LEU A 7 -17.21 21.53 -7.20
C LEU A 7 -16.55 20.15 -6.97
N LYS A 8 -16.40 19.74 -5.71
CA LYS A 8 -15.90 18.41 -5.35
C LYS A 8 -16.83 17.30 -5.87
N PHE A 9 -18.13 17.47 -5.71
CA PHE A 9 -19.15 16.54 -6.23
C PHE A 9 -19.14 16.44 -7.76
N LEU A 10 -19.06 17.57 -8.47
CA LEU A 10 -19.01 17.59 -9.94
C LEU A 10 -17.70 16.94 -10.46
N ARG A 11 -16.56 17.13 -9.78
CA ARG A 11 -15.30 16.45 -10.11
C ARG A 11 -15.42 14.94 -9.94
N LYS A 12 -16.05 14.47 -8.84
CA LYS A 12 -16.32 13.03 -8.65
C LYS A 12 -17.13 12.45 -9.81
N ILE A 13 -18.23 13.10 -10.19
CA ILE A 13 -19.04 12.62 -11.32
C ILE A 13 -18.22 12.61 -12.61
N LYS A 14 -17.51 13.69 -12.91
CA LYS A 14 -16.79 13.85 -14.17
C LYS A 14 -15.63 12.88 -14.36
N TYR A 15 -14.86 12.61 -13.29
CA TYR A 15 -13.61 11.85 -13.40
C TYR A 15 -13.69 10.53 -12.62
N ASP A 16 -13.96 10.60 -11.34
CA ASP A 16 -13.82 9.44 -10.46
C ASP A 16 -14.84 8.35 -10.80
N TYR A 17 -16.12 8.69 -10.88
CA TYR A 17 -17.17 7.70 -11.22
C TYR A 17 -17.10 7.22 -12.67
N ARG A 18 -16.76 8.11 -13.61
CA ARG A 18 -16.71 7.72 -15.04
C ARG A 18 -15.54 6.80 -15.36
N TYR A 19 -14.35 7.05 -14.79
CA TYR A 19 -13.13 6.34 -15.13
C TYR A 19 -12.70 5.35 -14.04
N GLY A 20 -13.04 5.59 -12.77
CA GLY A 20 -12.82 4.67 -11.66
C GLY A 20 -13.90 3.59 -11.50
N LEU A 21 -14.85 3.49 -12.45
CA LEU A 21 -15.99 2.57 -12.37
C LEU A 21 -15.57 1.11 -12.24
N PHE A 22 -14.47 0.70 -12.87
CA PHE A 22 -13.94 -0.65 -12.74
C PHE A 22 -13.62 -0.97 -11.28
N ASP A 23 -12.88 -0.10 -10.59
CA ASP A 23 -12.50 -0.29 -9.21
C ASP A 23 -13.72 -0.27 -8.27
N LEU A 24 -14.68 0.61 -8.55
CA LEU A 24 -15.94 0.68 -7.80
C LEU A 24 -16.77 -0.60 -7.95
N LEU A 25 -16.91 -1.13 -9.17
CA LEU A 25 -17.74 -2.30 -9.48
C LEU A 25 -17.03 -3.64 -9.24
N ARG A 26 -15.70 -3.63 -9.04
CA ARG A 26 -14.95 -4.85 -8.74
C ARG A 26 -15.54 -5.55 -7.53
N ARG A 27 -15.85 -6.83 -7.69
CA ARG A 27 -16.44 -7.64 -6.62
C ARG A 27 -15.40 -7.92 -5.55
N LYS A 28 -15.85 -7.87 -4.29
CA LYS A 28 -15.07 -8.34 -3.15
C LYS A 28 -15.12 -9.87 -3.14
N GLU A 29 -13.95 -10.51 -3.11
CA GLU A 29 -13.85 -11.94 -2.85
C GLU A 29 -14.02 -12.17 -1.34
N LYS A 30 -15.06 -12.90 -0.97
CA LYS A 30 -15.34 -13.23 0.43
C LYS A 30 -14.48 -14.42 0.88
N GLY A 31 -14.00 -14.39 2.13
CA GLY A 31 -13.23 -15.50 2.71
C GLY A 31 -11.87 -15.71 1.99
N ILE A 32 -11.28 -14.64 1.46
CA ILE A 32 -9.98 -14.71 0.79
C ILE A 32 -8.88 -15.16 1.75
N LEU A 33 -8.93 -14.71 2.99
CA LEU A 33 -8.14 -15.22 4.10
C LEU A 33 -8.95 -16.34 4.76
N LYS A 34 -8.44 -17.56 4.71
CA LYS A 34 -9.07 -18.73 5.34
C LYS A 34 -8.44 -18.96 6.70
N PRO A 35 -9.24 -19.19 7.77
CA PRO A 35 -8.69 -19.62 9.05
C PRO A 35 -7.75 -20.81 8.86
N TYR A 36 -6.64 -20.81 9.58
CA TYR A 36 -5.65 -21.87 9.52
C TYR A 36 -5.28 -22.32 10.93
N THR A 37 -5.27 -23.60 11.17
CA THR A 37 -4.83 -24.18 12.43
C THR A 37 -3.52 -24.91 12.19
N PRO A 38 -2.38 -24.39 12.68
CA PRO A 38 -1.10 -25.06 12.59
C PRO A 38 -1.11 -26.41 13.29
N CYS A 39 -0.41 -27.40 12.77
CA CYS A 39 -0.19 -28.69 13.45
C CYS A 39 0.77 -28.50 14.62
N ASP A 40 1.81 -27.69 14.45
CA ASP A 40 2.80 -27.39 15.47
C ASP A 40 3.35 -25.97 15.28
N LEU A 41 3.87 -25.37 16.33
CA LEU A 41 4.40 -24.02 16.35
C LEU A 41 5.85 -24.00 16.86
N THR A 42 6.70 -23.31 16.11
CA THR A 42 8.04 -22.97 16.54
C THR A 42 8.07 -21.58 17.17
N LYS A 43 8.79 -21.44 18.27
CA LYS A 43 9.10 -20.15 18.87
C LYS A 43 10.18 -19.44 18.06
N LEU A 44 10.00 -18.16 17.82
CA LEU A 44 10.90 -17.34 17.02
C LEU A 44 11.23 -16.04 17.74
N ALA A 45 12.49 -15.65 17.69
CA ALA A 45 12.91 -14.29 17.98
C ALA A 45 12.84 -13.41 16.71
N PRO A 46 12.82 -12.07 16.83
CA PRO A 46 12.85 -11.18 15.68
C PRO A 46 14.01 -11.42 14.71
N CYS A 47 15.18 -11.85 15.20
CA CYS A 47 16.36 -12.16 14.40
C CYS A 47 16.21 -13.43 13.54
N ASP A 48 15.26 -14.28 13.84
CA ASP A 48 14.95 -15.49 13.05
C ASP A 48 14.10 -15.16 11.82
N CYS A 49 13.61 -13.92 11.72
CA CYS A 49 12.74 -13.44 10.66
C CYS A 49 13.46 -12.47 9.73
N VAL A 50 13.02 -12.45 8.45
CA VAL A 50 13.45 -11.44 7.49
C VAL A 50 12.62 -10.17 7.70
N SER A 51 13.25 -9.10 8.17
CA SER A 51 12.57 -7.81 8.35
C SER A 51 12.15 -7.23 7.00
N GLN A 52 10.88 -6.92 6.88
CA GLN A 52 10.28 -6.30 5.71
C GLN A 52 9.12 -5.40 6.14
N ASP A 53 9.44 -4.20 6.64
CA ASP A 53 8.47 -3.24 7.21
C ASP A 53 7.56 -2.61 6.13
N SER A 54 6.98 -3.45 5.27
CA SER A 54 6.09 -3.03 4.18
C SER A 54 4.65 -2.73 4.61
N LEU A 55 4.26 -3.16 5.81
CA LEU A 55 2.89 -3.01 6.30
C LEU A 55 2.72 -1.90 7.35
N VAL A 56 3.73 -1.05 7.49
CA VAL A 56 3.65 0.14 8.35
C VAL A 56 2.52 1.05 7.86
N LEU A 57 1.56 1.34 8.71
CA LEU A 57 0.45 2.25 8.44
C LEU A 57 0.83 3.66 8.92
N VAL A 58 0.79 4.65 8.02
CA VAL A 58 0.98 6.07 8.33
C VAL A 58 -0.27 6.83 7.93
N SER A 59 -0.84 7.57 8.85
CA SER A 59 -2.07 8.35 8.64
C SER A 59 -2.27 9.36 9.77
N ALA A 60 -3.31 10.19 9.69
CA ALA A 60 -3.69 11.08 10.78
C ALA A 60 -3.96 10.38 12.12
N SER A 61 -4.44 9.11 12.08
CA SER A 61 -4.67 8.30 13.28
C SER A 61 -3.40 7.56 13.74
N TYR A 62 -2.41 7.44 12.89
CA TYR A 62 -1.15 6.71 13.12
C TYR A 62 0.03 7.55 12.61
N PRO A 63 0.27 8.74 13.22
CA PRO A 63 1.38 9.59 12.81
C PRO A 63 2.72 9.01 13.26
N ILE A 64 3.77 9.34 12.53
CA ILE A 64 5.16 9.03 12.90
C ILE A 64 5.83 10.28 13.45
N SER A 65 6.76 10.09 14.39
CA SER A 65 7.47 11.17 15.08
C SER A 65 8.90 11.40 14.63
N GLY A 66 9.41 10.60 13.69
CA GLY A 66 10.78 10.67 13.20
C GLY A 66 10.90 10.28 11.74
N GLU A 67 12.10 10.38 11.18
CA GLU A 67 12.39 9.88 9.84
C GLU A 67 12.30 8.34 9.86
N CYS A 68 11.38 7.78 9.09
CA CYS A 68 11.07 6.36 9.12
C CYS A 68 11.71 5.55 7.99
N ALA A 69 12.20 6.21 6.96
CA ALA A 69 12.74 5.52 5.81
C ALA A 69 14.25 5.35 5.94
N GLU A 70 14.64 4.23 6.49
CA GLU A 70 15.99 3.71 6.36
C GLU A 70 16.17 3.02 5.02
N ASN A 71 17.40 2.96 4.50
CA ASN A 71 17.73 2.25 3.26
C ASN A 71 16.93 2.70 2.04
N LEU A 72 16.96 3.99 1.73
CA LEU A 72 16.38 4.55 0.52
C LEU A 72 17.28 4.29 -0.69
N PHE A 73 16.67 3.90 -1.80
CA PHE A 73 17.30 3.79 -3.10
C PHE A 73 17.01 5.06 -3.91
N PRO A 74 18.03 5.75 -4.42
CA PRO A 74 17.83 6.93 -5.26
C PRO A 74 17.21 6.52 -6.60
N LEU A 75 16.23 7.29 -7.04
CA LEU A 75 15.60 7.23 -8.34
C LEU A 75 15.99 8.48 -9.15
N GLU A 76 15.43 8.65 -10.34
CA GLU A 76 15.65 9.85 -11.16
C GLU A 76 15.09 11.12 -10.46
N GLU A 77 15.63 12.28 -10.80
CA GLU A 77 15.10 13.62 -10.43
C GLU A 77 14.88 13.86 -8.92
N ASN A 78 15.82 13.49 -8.07
CA ASN A 78 15.75 13.66 -6.62
C ASN A 78 14.61 12.85 -5.94
N HIS A 79 14.11 11.83 -6.59
CA HIS A 79 13.19 10.87 -6.02
C HIS A 79 13.94 9.74 -5.32
N ALA A 80 13.34 9.17 -4.30
CA ALA A 80 13.86 7.99 -3.61
C ALA A 80 12.72 7.10 -3.11
N ILE A 81 12.97 5.80 -3.04
CA ILE A 81 12.03 4.81 -2.51
C ILE A 81 12.80 3.78 -1.68
N SER A 82 12.14 3.09 -0.77
CA SER A 82 12.75 2.01 0.00
C SER A 82 13.31 0.91 -0.90
N HIS A 83 14.52 0.43 -0.59
CA HIS A 83 15.16 -0.69 -1.30
C HIS A 83 14.25 -1.90 -1.47
N MET A 84 13.37 -2.20 -0.49
CA MET A 84 12.46 -3.34 -0.57
C MET A 84 11.42 -3.24 -1.70
N ALA A 85 11.13 -2.02 -2.19
CA ALA A 85 10.15 -1.77 -3.24
C ALA A 85 10.76 -1.66 -4.65
N VAL A 86 12.07 -1.40 -4.75
CA VAL A 86 12.76 -0.98 -6.00
C VAL A 86 12.56 -1.98 -7.13
N GLU A 87 12.91 -3.25 -6.90
CA GLU A 87 12.85 -4.27 -7.94
C GLU A 87 11.43 -4.51 -8.46
N ASN A 88 10.46 -4.48 -7.54
CA ASN A 88 9.05 -4.62 -7.89
C ASN A 88 8.52 -3.38 -8.63
N LEU A 89 8.98 -2.18 -8.25
CA LEU A 89 8.63 -0.94 -8.93
C LEU A 89 9.16 -0.92 -10.36
N LYS A 90 10.42 -1.32 -10.59
CA LYS A 90 11.02 -1.45 -11.93
C LYS A 90 10.21 -2.40 -12.80
N LYS A 91 9.93 -3.60 -12.32
CA LYS A 91 9.11 -4.60 -13.04
C LYS A 91 7.71 -4.08 -13.37
N LEU A 92 7.06 -3.40 -12.44
CA LEU A 92 5.75 -2.78 -12.64
C LEU A 92 5.80 -1.73 -13.75
N PHE A 93 6.81 -0.86 -13.76
CA PHE A 93 6.95 0.20 -14.75
C PHE A 93 7.28 -0.38 -16.13
N GLU A 94 8.25 -1.28 -16.22
CA GLU A 94 8.63 -1.96 -17.47
C GLU A 94 7.43 -2.66 -18.12
N ALA A 95 6.67 -3.42 -17.33
CA ALA A 95 5.48 -4.11 -17.82
C ALA A 95 4.40 -3.13 -18.30
N SER A 96 4.14 -2.08 -17.51
CA SER A 96 3.13 -1.07 -17.86
C SER A 96 3.52 -0.26 -19.08
N GLU A 97 4.77 0.19 -19.17
CA GLU A 97 5.27 0.96 -20.32
C GLU A 97 5.27 0.14 -21.61
N SER A 98 5.66 -1.15 -21.51
CA SER A 98 5.61 -2.08 -22.64
C SER A 98 4.19 -2.29 -23.17
N ILE A 99 3.21 -2.43 -22.28
CA ILE A 99 1.81 -2.71 -22.65
C ILE A 99 1.05 -1.44 -23.07
N CYS A 100 1.25 -0.34 -22.35
CA CYS A 100 0.48 0.88 -22.54
C CYS A 100 1.11 1.86 -23.53
N GLY A 101 2.43 1.79 -23.74
CA GLY A 101 3.19 2.72 -24.58
C GLY A 101 3.25 4.15 -24.02
N GLU A 102 3.09 4.31 -22.71
CA GLU A 102 3.10 5.61 -22.02
C GLU A 102 4.24 5.60 -20.99
N LYS A 103 5.20 6.55 -21.12
CA LYS A 103 6.31 6.68 -20.17
C LYS A 103 5.80 7.18 -18.83
N ILE A 104 6.20 6.49 -17.75
CA ILE A 104 5.83 6.85 -16.38
C ILE A 104 6.86 7.84 -15.82
N LEU A 105 6.36 8.87 -15.14
CA LEU A 105 7.17 9.91 -14.49
C LEU A 105 6.74 10.00 -13.03
N PHE A 106 7.71 10.17 -12.14
CA PHE A 106 7.42 10.45 -10.73
C PHE A 106 6.93 11.89 -10.56
N THR A 107 6.02 12.10 -9.62
CA THR A 107 5.63 13.44 -9.14
C THR A 107 5.99 13.62 -7.69
N SER A 108 6.05 12.53 -6.91
CA SER A 108 6.53 12.51 -5.54
C SER A 108 6.84 11.08 -5.11
N THR A 109 7.82 10.93 -4.23
CA THR A 109 8.18 9.65 -3.62
C THR A 109 8.44 9.88 -2.12
N TYR A 110 9.56 9.43 -1.55
CA TYR A 110 9.91 9.75 -0.18
C TYR A 110 9.91 11.25 0.10
N ARG A 111 9.40 11.64 1.26
CA ARG A 111 9.43 13.01 1.75
C ARG A 111 9.93 13.04 3.19
N THR A 112 10.91 13.90 3.48
CA THR A 112 11.33 14.18 4.85
C THR A 112 10.23 14.94 5.61
N LEU A 113 10.26 14.88 6.94
CA LEU A 113 9.37 15.68 7.79
C LEU A 113 9.55 17.18 7.53
N VAL A 114 10.78 17.63 7.29
CA VAL A 114 11.09 19.02 6.98
C VAL A 114 10.45 19.46 5.66
N PHE A 115 10.59 18.65 4.60
CA PHE A 115 9.95 18.94 3.32
C PHE A 115 8.42 18.96 3.45
N GLN A 116 7.83 17.98 4.15
CA GLN A 116 6.39 17.95 4.36
C GLN A 116 5.88 19.19 5.13
N SER A 117 6.66 19.68 6.11
CA SER A 117 6.34 20.90 6.82
C SER A 117 6.34 22.14 5.90
N SER A 118 7.24 22.21 4.92
CA SER A 118 7.31 23.33 3.98
C SER A 118 6.12 23.40 3.03
N ILE A 119 5.50 22.28 2.72
CA ILE A 119 4.34 22.22 1.81
C ILE A 119 3.00 22.22 2.55
N TYR A 120 3.00 21.89 3.84
CA TYR A 120 1.79 21.88 4.66
C TYR A 120 1.25 23.31 4.85
N GLY A 121 -0.04 23.51 4.62
CA GLY A 121 -0.67 24.82 4.65
C GLY A 121 -0.55 25.63 3.34
N VAL A 122 0.45 25.32 2.50
CA VAL A 122 0.60 25.91 1.16
C VAL A 122 -0.16 25.06 0.13
N ASN A 123 0.03 23.75 0.17
CA ASN A 123 -0.74 22.81 -0.63
C ASN A 123 -1.95 22.31 0.20
N PRO A 124 -3.19 22.61 -0.21
CA PRO A 124 -4.40 22.23 0.54
C PRO A 124 -4.64 20.70 0.62
N TYR A 125 -3.91 19.92 -0.15
CA TYR A 125 -3.98 18.44 -0.15
C TYR A 125 -2.83 17.80 0.63
N ALA A 126 -1.86 18.59 1.13
CA ALA A 126 -0.75 18.05 1.90
C ALA A 126 -1.23 17.62 3.29
N ALA A 127 -0.95 16.37 3.66
CA ALA A 127 -1.11 15.89 5.03
C ALA A 127 -0.18 16.66 5.99
N LYS A 128 -0.49 16.66 7.27
CA LYS A 128 0.43 17.21 8.29
C LYS A 128 1.73 16.41 8.32
N PRO A 129 2.84 17.07 8.73
CA PRO A 129 4.08 16.35 9.00
C PRO A 129 3.83 15.21 9.98
N GLY A 130 4.37 14.04 9.65
CA GLY A 130 4.13 12.79 10.38
C GLY A 130 2.91 11.99 9.91
N GLU A 131 1.91 12.61 9.25
CA GLU A 131 0.69 11.95 8.80
C GLU A 131 0.73 11.47 7.33
N SER A 132 1.80 11.79 6.60
CA SER A 132 1.96 11.45 5.19
C SER A 132 2.60 10.07 4.99
N GLU A 133 2.01 9.20 4.16
CA GLU A 133 2.62 7.91 3.81
C GLU A 133 3.96 8.04 3.07
N HIS A 134 4.23 9.18 2.44
CA HIS A 134 5.52 9.45 1.80
C HIS A 134 6.71 9.37 2.76
N HIS A 135 6.51 9.57 4.06
CA HIS A 135 7.54 9.40 5.07
C HIS A 135 8.03 7.96 5.20
N SER A 136 7.22 6.98 4.81
CA SER A 136 7.58 5.56 4.89
C SER A 136 8.60 5.12 3.83
N GLY A 137 8.79 5.90 2.75
CA GLY A 137 9.57 5.50 1.59
C GLY A 137 8.94 4.36 0.77
N LEU A 138 7.68 4.00 1.02
CA LEU A 138 6.98 2.88 0.37
C LEU A 138 5.98 3.36 -0.70
N VAL A 139 6.01 4.64 -1.04
CA VAL A 139 5.00 5.29 -1.87
C VAL A 139 5.64 5.94 -3.10
N ALA A 140 4.93 5.84 -4.22
CA ALA A 140 5.24 6.57 -5.43
C ALA A 140 3.96 7.22 -5.99
N ASP A 141 3.97 8.56 -6.07
CA ASP A 141 3.03 9.32 -6.87
C ASP A 141 3.55 9.41 -8.30
N ILE A 142 2.73 9.00 -9.26
CA ILE A 142 3.11 8.90 -10.66
C ILE A 142 2.16 9.64 -11.60
N LYS A 143 2.68 9.94 -12.79
CA LYS A 143 1.92 10.50 -13.90
C LYS A 143 2.41 9.92 -15.23
N VAL A 144 1.66 10.13 -16.29
CA VAL A 144 2.13 10.02 -17.67
C VAL A 144 1.85 11.33 -18.39
N ASP A 145 2.46 11.55 -19.55
CA ASP A 145 2.26 12.80 -20.31
C ASP A 145 0.77 13.10 -20.53
N GLY A 146 0.37 14.33 -20.27
CA GLY A 146 -1.02 14.78 -20.35
C GLY A 146 -1.96 14.30 -19.24
N TYR A 147 -1.56 13.35 -18.38
CA TYR A 147 -2.42 12.77 -17.35
C TYR A 147 -1.73 12.71 -15.98
N ALA A 148 -2.05 13.66 -15.12
CA ALA A 148 -1.56 13.73 -13.74
C ALA A 148 -2.73 13.72 -12.74
N GLN A 149 -2.44 13.39 -11.48
CA GLN A 149 -3.40 13.37 -10.40
C GLN A 149 -4.67 12.57 -10.77
N ARG A 150 -5.87 13.08 -10.45
CA ARG A 150 -7.16 12.41 -10.76
C ARG A 150 -7.34 12.05 -12.23
N ARG A 151 -6.69 12.80 -13.15
CA ARG A 151 -6.75 12.47 -14.59
C ARG A 151 -5.90 11.26 -14.95
N PHE A 152 -4.99 10.81 -14.09
CA PHE A 152 -4.16 9.64 -14.34
C PHE A 152 -4.99 8.40 -14.67
N ILE A 153 -6.15 8.19 -14.00
CA ILE A 153 -7.05 7.06 -14.31
C ILE A 153 -7.63 7.09 -15.74
N MET A 154 -7.54 8.23 -16.45
CA MET A 154 -8.00 8.32 -17.84
C MET A 154 -6.96 7.77 -18.82
N SER A 155 -5.68 7.73 -18.47
CA SER A 155 -4.61 7.17 -19.28
C SER A 155 -4.74 5.65 -19.43
N LYS A 156 -4.02 5.06 -20.38
CA LYS A 156 -3.93 3.60 -20.51
C LYS A 156 -3.22 3.01 -19.29
N THR A 157 -2.11 3.64 -18.88
CA THR A 157 -1.30 3.27 -17.71
C THR A 157 -2.14 3.29 -16.43
N GLY A 158 -2.90 4.36 -16.16
CA GLY A 158 -3.73 4.44 -14.96
C GLY A 158 -4.80 3.34 -14.89
N LYS A 159 -5.42 3.02 -16.03
CA LYS A 159 -6.39 1.92 -16.12
C LYS A 159 -5.74 0.55 -15.94
N TRP A 160 -4.53 0.38 -16.46
CA TRP A 160 -3.77 -0.85 -16.31
C TRP A 160 -3.29 -1.01 -14.87
N MET A 161 -2.71 0.04 -14.27
CA MET A 161 -2.27 0.04 -12.87
C MET A 161 -3.40 -0.32 -11.90
N ALA A 162 -4.60 0.21 -12.13
CA ALA A 162 -5.77 -0.09 -11.29
C ALA A 162 -6.15 -1.59 -11.28
N LYS A 163 -5.68 -2.35 -12.26
CA LYS A 163 -5.97 -3.80 -12.40
C LYS A 163 -4.79 -4.69 -12.02
N HIS A 164 -3.56 -4.23 -12.24
CA HIS A 164 -2.37 -5.09 -12.25
C HIS A 164 -1.29 -4.71 -11.24
N ALA A 165 -1.35 -3.52 -10.60
CA ALA A 165 -0.32 -3.11 -9.66
C ALA A 165 -0.12 -4.12 -8.51
N HIS A 166 -1.19 -4.83 -8.10
CA HIS A 166 -1.13 -5.83 -7.03
C HIS A 166 -0.26 -7.05 -7.38
N GLU A 167 -0.14 -7.40 -8.65
CA GLU A 167 0.72 -8.48 -9.13
C GLU A 167 2.22 -8.21 -8.88
N TYR A 168 2.55 -6.93 -8.67
CA TYR A 168 3.90 -6.43 -8.38
C TYR A 168 4.07 -5.95 -6.92
N GLY A 169 3.14 -6.32 -6.05
CA GLY A 169 3.20 -5.95 -4.64
C GLY A 169 2.75 -4.52 -4.32
N PHE A 170 2.16 -3.79 -5.28
CA PHE A 170 1.63 -2.44 -5.08
C PHE A 170 0.11 -2.42 -5.03
N VAL A 171 -0.44 -1.45 -4.33
CA VAL A 171 -1.88 -1.17 -4.32
C VAL A 171 -2.12 0.31 -4.64
N ILE A 172 -3.28 0.61 -5.27
CA ILE A 172 -3.81 1.97 -5.24
C ILE A 172 -4.26 2.23 -3.81
N ARG A 173 -3.50 3.05 -3.09
CA ARG A 173 -3.66 3.21 -1.64
C ARG A 173 -5.00 3.82 -1.24
N TYR A 174 -5.46 4.78 -2.02
CA TYR A 174 -6.69 5.53 -1.77
C TYR A 174 -7.71 5.27 -2.89
N PRO A 175 -8.32 4.07 -2.93
CA PRO A 175 -9.27 3.71 -3.96
C PRO A 175 -10.60 4.45 -3.78
N LEU A 176 -11.37 4.61 -4.86
CA LEU A 176 -12.63 5.36 -4.87
C LEU A 176 -13.64 4.85 -3.83
N TRP A 177 -13.70 3.54 -3.63
CA TRP A 177 -14.58 2.90 -2.65
C TRP A 177 -14.03 3.00 -1.21
N GLY A 178 -12.75 3.31 -1.03
CA GLY A 178 -12.04 3.33 0.25
C GLY A 178 -12.06 4.67 1.00
N GLU A 179 -12.55 5.74 0.39
CA GLU A 179 -12.49 7.11 0.95
C GLU A 179 -13.03 7.23 2.38
N LYS A 180 -14.10 6.51 2.71
CA LYS A 180 -14.68 6.51 4.06
C LYS A 180 -13.81 5.79 5.10
N ARG A 181 -12.97 4.87 4.65
CA ARG A 181 -12.11 4.06 5.52
C ARG A 181 -10.78 4.74 5.77
N THR A 182 -10.20 5.32 4.71
CA THR A 182 -8.89 5.99 4.76
C THR A 182 -8.98 7.45 5.22
N GLY A 183 -10.15 8.09 5.06
CA GLY A 183 -10.31 9.53 5.25
C GLY A 183 -9.71 10.39 4.14
N VAL A 184 -9.12 9.77 3.11
CA VAL A 184 -8.47 10.42 1.97
C VAL A 184 -9.32 10.25 0.72
N ASP A 185 -9.40 11.29 -0.10
CA ASP A 185 -10.08 11.26 -1.39
C ASP A 185 -9.40 10.27 -2.36
N TYR A 186 -10.11 9.87 -3.41
CA TYR A 186 -9.58 8.99 -4.45
C TYR A 186 -8.31 9.52 -5.11
N GLU A 187 -7.24 8.73 -5.08
CA GLU A 187 -5.92 9.03 -5.63
C GLU A 187 -5.39 7.89 -6.50
N PRO A 188 -5.82 7.79 -7.77
CA PRO A 188 -5.39 6.71 -8.67
C PRO A 188 -3.90 6.72 -8.99
N TRP A 189 -3.21 7.81 -8.76
CA TRP A 189 -1.78 7.98 -8.99
C TRP A 189 -0.89 7.55 -7.83
N HIS A 190 -1.46 7.36 -6.63
CA HIS A 190 -0.74 7.08 -5.38
C HIS A 190 -0.61 5.57 -5.19
N LEU A 191 0.56 5.05 -5.57
CA LEU A 191 0.92 3.65 -5.43
C LEU A 191 1.59 3.41 -4.08
N ARG A 192 1.13 2.42 -3.33
CA ARG A 192 1.75 1.97 -2.08
C ARG A 192 2.26 0.54 -2.23
N TYR A 193 3.54 0.35 -1.90
CA TYR A 193 4.13 -0.98 -1.79
C TYR A 193 3.75 -1.63 -0.45
N VAL A 194 3.22 -2.83 -0.52
CA VAL A 194 2.90 -3.68 0.64
C VAL A 194 3.50 -5.09 0.49
N GLY A 195 4.04 -5.40 -0.69
CA GLY A 195 4.63 -6.70 -1.02
C GLY A 195 3.61 -7.82 -1.25
N ALA A 196 4.13 -8.97 -1.69
CA ALA A 196 3.36 -10.19 -1.81
C ALA A 196 3.41 -10.98 -0.47
N PRO A 197 2.31 -11.68 -0.09
CA PRO A 197 1.03 -11.84 -0.79
C PRO A 197 0.02 -10.71 -0.51
N HIS A 198 0.39 -9.71 0.30
CA HIS A 198 -0.51 -8.72 0.87
C HIS A 198 -1.24 -7.89 -0.17
N ALA A 199 -0.53 -7.45 -1.23
CA ALA A 199 -1.13 -6.64 -2.29
C ALA A 199 -2.25 -7.39 -3.02
N GLU A 200 -2.06 -8.66 -3.32
CA GLU A 200 -3.06 -9.49 -3.98
C GLU A 200 -4.27 -9.74 -3.07
N ILE A 201 -4.04 -10.04 -1.78
CA ILE A 201 -5.09 -10.23 -0.79
C ILE A 201 -5.92 -8.95 -0.66
N MET A 202 -5.27 -7.78 -0.52
CA MET A 202 -5.96 -6.50 -0.43
C MET A 202 -6.74 -6.18 -1.69
N PHE A 203 -6.17 -6.43 -2.87
CA PHE A 203 -6.84 -6.21 -4.14
C PHE A 203 -8.07 -7.12 -4.27
N ARG A 204 -7.93 -8.42 -4.19
CA ARG A 204 -9.04 -9.39 -4.35
C ARG A 204 -10.07 -9.28 -3.23
N GLY A 205 -9.61 -9.07 -1.99
CA GLY A 205 -10.47 -8.86 -0.82
C GLY A 205 -11.16 -7.49 -0.80
N LYS A 206 -10.80 -6.59 -1.73
CA LYS A 206 -11.29 -5.18 -1.75
C LYS A 206 -11.14 -4.55 -0.37
N MET A 207 -9.90 -4.53 0.12
CA MET A 207 -9.52 -4.00 1.44
C MET A 207 -8.52 -2.87 1.27
N VAL A 208 -8.68 -1.79 2.02
CA VAL A 208 -7.63 -0.81 2.27
C VAL A 208 -6.67 -1.36 3.33
N LEU A 209 -5.49 -0.75 3.50
CA LEU A 209 -4.47 -1.23 4.44
C LEU A 209 -5.02 -1.29 5.88
N GLU A 210 -5.84 -0.31 6.27
CA GLU A 210 -6.51 -0.26 7.57
C GLU A 210 -7.40 -1.49 7.81
N ASP A 211 -8.19 -1.87 6.80
CA ASP A 211 -9.09 -3.03 6.88
C ASP A 211 -8.32 -4.34 6.93
N TYR A 212 -7.25 -4.42 6.11
CA TYR A 212 -6.39 -5.60 6.06
C TYR A 212 -5.72 -5.85 7.40
N LEU A 213 -5.08 -4.84 7.97
CA LEU A 213 -4.44 -4.96 9.28
C LEU A 213 -5.45 -5.27 10.39
N ALA A 214 -6.64 -4.65 10.36
CA ALA A 214 -7.69 -4.95 11.33
C ALA A 214 -8.18 -6.40 11.24
N THR A 215 -8.20 -7.00 10.06
CA THR A 215 -8.56 -8.42 9.89
C THR A 215 -7.56 -9.36 10.58
N LEU A 216 -6.27 -8.96 10.62
CA LEU A 216 -5.20 -9.77 11.22
C LEU A 216 -5.07 -9.59 12.74
N GLU A 217 -5.64 -8.52 13.32
CA GLU A 217 -5.48 -8.18 14.76
C GLU A 217 -6.03 -9.22 15.74
N THR A 218 -6.78 -10.21 15.26
CA THR A 218 -7.31 -11.30 16.08
C THR A 218 -6.21 -12.19 16.67
N GLY A 219 -5.00 -12.16 16.12
CA GLY A 219 -3.89 -13.05 16.49
C GLY A 219 -4.06 -14.47 15.94
N ASP A 220 -5.10 -14.69 15.14
CA ASP A 220 -5.32 -15.96 14.45
C ASP A 220 -4.36 -16.16 13.30
N PHE A 221 -4.18 -17.40 12.88
CA PHE A 221 -3.48 -17.72 11.66
C PHE A 221 -4.46 -17.78 10.48
N PHE A 222 -4.03 -17.19 9.38
CA PHE A 222 -4.78 -17.18 8.13
C PHE A 222 -3.95 -17.80 7.01
N ARG A 223 -4.61 -18.54 6.13
CA ARG A 223 -4.00 -19.11 4.93
C ARG A 223 -4.49 -18.37 3.69
N TYR A 224 -3.55 -18.05 2.79
CA TYR A 224 -3.77 -17.58 1.43
C TYR A 224 -2.85 -18.30 0.45
N GLY A 225 -3.39 -19.19 -0.38
CA GLY A 225 -2.57 -20.09 -1.20
C GLY A 225 -1.61 -20.90 -0.33
N ASP A 226 -0.31 -20.74 -0.59
CA ASP A 226 0.76 -21.38 0.17
C ASP A 226 1.25 -20.51 1.35
N TYR A 227 0.72 -19.33 1.52
CA TYR A 227 1.13 -18.44 2.60
C TYR A 227 0.30 -18.67 3.86
N VAL A 228 0.99 -18.60 5.01
CA VAL A 228 0.38 -18.39 6.33
C VAL A 228 0.72 -17.00 6.81
N ILE A 229 -0.25 -16.32 7.41
CA ILE A 229 -0.17 -14.93 7.86
C ILE A 229 -0.81 -14.83 9.22
N THR A 230 -0.19 -14.09 10.15
CA THR A 230 -0.73 -13.80 11.48
C THR A 230 -0.28 -12.41 11.94
N ALA A 231 -0.99 -11.80 12.88
CA ALA A 231 -0.49 -10.64 13.62
C ALA A 231 -0.28 -11.01 15.09
N GLN A 232 0.84 -10.60 15.65
CA GLN A 232 1.22 -10.87 17.04
C GLN A 232 1.72 -9.58 17.71
N LYS A 233 1.47 -9.42 19.00
CA LYS A 233 1.78 -8.18 19.72
C LYS A 233 3.16 -8.19 20.37
N ASP A 234 3.54 -9.34 20.94
CA ASP A 234 4.78 -9.50 21.69
C ASP A 234 5.93 -9.94 20.78
N CYS A 235 7.17 -9.78 21.23
CA CYS A 235 8.37 -10.20 20.51
C CYS A 235 8.68 -11.69 20.64
N ASP A 236 7.89 -12.43 21.43
CA ASP A 236 7.93 -13.90 21.52
C ASP A 236 7.00 -14.50 20.49
N PHE A 237 7.48 -14.54 19.25
CA PHE A 237 6.65 -15.01 18.14
C PHE A 237 6.47 -16.52 18.16
N SER A 238 5.32 -16.95 17.65
CA SER A 238 5.03 -18.36 17.35
C SER A 238 4.58 -18.47 15.91
N PHE A 239 5.17 -19.38 15.14
CA PHE A 239 4.82 -19.54 13.73
C PHE A 239 4.84 -21.03 13.34
N PRO A 240 4.05 -21.49 12.35
CA PRO A 240 4.02 -22.88 11.91
C PRO A 240 5.42 -23.40 11.56
N CYS A 241 5.80 -24.56 12.16
CA CYS A 241 7.13 -25.16 11.95
C CYS A 241 7.38 -25.61 10.50
N GLU A 242 6.30 -25.85 9.77
CA GLU A 242 6.33 -26.20 8.35
C GLU A 242 6.53 -25.01 7.39
N ALA A 243 6.61 -23.79 7.91
CA ALA A 243 6.85 -22.62 7.08
C ALA A 243 8.33 -22.44 6.74
N GLU A 244 8.57 -22.01 5.50
CA GLU A 244 9.90 -21.58 5.04
C GLU A 244 10.00 -20.07 5.05
N LYS A 245 11.21 -19.55 5.32
CA LYS A 245 11.57 -18.13 5.21
C LYS A 245 10.48 -17.18 5.74
N ILE A 246 10.48 -17.02 7.04
CA ILE A 246 9.48 -16.21 7.73
C ILE A 246 9.86 -14.74 7.61
N TYR A 247 8.91 -13.92 7.21
CA TYR A 247 9.03 -12.48 7.14
C TYR A 247 8.29 -11.82 8.29
N ILE A 248 8.74 -10.64 8.66
CA ILE A 248 8.13 -9.82 9.71
C ILE A 248 8.04 -8.36 9.28
N SER A 249 6.89 -7.74 9.53
CA SER A 249 6.68 -6.31 9.42
C SER A 249 6.11 -5.75 10.70
N LYS A 250 6.64 -4.62 11.17
CA LYS A 250 5.92 -3.83 12.17
C LYS A 250 4.56 -3.42 11.62
N ASN A 251 3.55 -3.43 12.48
CA ASN A 251 2.33 -2.70 12.26
C ASN A 251 2.34 -1.48 13.18
N THR A 252 1.81 -0.36 12.76
CA THR A 252 1.89 0.90 13.52
C THR A 252 1.02 0.89 14.79
N LYS A 253 0.34 -0.21 15.07
CA LYS A 253 -0.53 -0.39 16.25
C LYS A 253 0.18 -1.09 17.42
N GLY A 254 1.50 -1.18 17.37
CA GLY A 254 2.33 -1.76 18.45
C GLY A 254 2.47 -3.27 18.39
N GLY A 255 2.29 -3.87 17.20
CA GLY A 255 2.51 -5.31 16.98
C GLY A 255 3.24 -5.56 15.67
N TYR A 256 3.23 -6.81 15.26
CA TYR A 256 3.92 -7.31 14.08
C TYR A 256 2.99 -8.18 13.24
N VAL A 257 3.18 -8.14 11.93
CA VAL A 257 2.59 -9.11 11.00
C VAL A 257 3.71 -10.05 10.56
N LEU A 258 3.49 -11.34 10.74
CA LEU A 258 4.38 -12.39 10.29
C LEU A 258 3.74 -13.14 9.13
N TRP A 259 4.55 -13.52 8.14
CA TRP A 259 4.11 -14.38 7.05
C TRP A 259 5.24 -15.24 6.51
N GLY A 260 4.89 -16.40 5.99
CA GLY A 260 5.83 -17.34 5.37
C GLY A 260 5.09 -18.29 4.45
N LYS A 261 5.82 -18.99 3.57
CA LYS A 261 5.28 -20.05 2.74
C LYS A 261 5.34 -21.38 3.48
N LEU A 262 4.29 -22.17 3.38
CA LEU A 262 4.31 -23.57 3.79
C LEU A 262 5.16 -24.39 2.84
N LYS A 263 5.93 -25.33 3.35
CA LYS A 263 6.55 -26.40 2.58
C LYS A 263 5.44 -27.25 1.96
N ILE A 264 5.46 -27.42 0.68
CA ILE A 264 4.54 -28.28 -0.06
C ILE A 264 5.10 -29.71 -0.09
#